data_d826b6ff9ff377bffe7f10afdd386f3a
#
_entry.id   d826b6ff9ff377bffe7f10afdd386f3a
#
_cell.length_a   1.000
_cell.length_b   1.000
_cell.length_c   1.000
_cell.angle_alpha   90.00
_cell.angle_beta   90.00
_cell.angle_gamma   90.00
#
_symmetry.space_group_name_H-M   'P 1'
#
loop_
_entity.id
_entity.type
_entity.pdbx_description
1 polymer ?
#
loop_
_entity_poly.entity_id
_entity_poly.type
_entity_poly.pdbx_seq_one_letter_code
_entity_poly.pdbx_strand_id
1 'polypeptide(L)'
;KRMFSKNSKNLNYQADIVVCQFKKGNIKLSNYNLSKIHKKLSGNKSQTIRIANVFLRHKMYSKAIEIYDVANNINNEIDFGLQRAQLYSFLGDDKNMIIQYLKVVENNPLKKQFVFSSIQKFLDNNGIKNIESYNLVKKYLVQYVNKYSKRTEFSEMLIWLFMQNQKYNLALSQAIALDRRTNNDLLRVYNIAESLLDKKKFLIAIIGLDYIIDKGKSSNYYIDAQINKLYALTFTNSKNKLGLEKIKKKYIEVISELGKNKNTVILLSNFAHFHAFYLNDLKSANNILEEAMLLPGIDLLDLAMCKIEYADIKLLSNQVWDALLYYSQVEKDFKENPIGHKAKFKRAKIAYYQGDFSWAQAQLDVLKASTSKLVANDAMELSLLISDNYDLDTTELPMLSFARADLAFFQNNFDLSLSIYDSILNNFPSHQLSDEIYYRKSHIFKSMNQLDSSISMLMNIINEYDYEILIDDALFDLAKIYDFRLSNISEAMKYYEKIILEFPGSIYASECRNRYRFLRGDKIQN
;
A
#
# COMPACT_ATOMS: atom_id res chain seq x y z
N LYS A 1 3.60 -10.76 56.21
CA LYS A 1 4.46 -11.43 57.23
C LYS A 1 3.88 -12.79 57.62
N ARG A 2 2.60 -12.89 58.03
CA ARG A 2 1.96 -14.15 58.49
C ARG A 2 2.01 -15.28 57.45
N MET A 3 1.85 -14.97 56.16
CA MET A 3 1.95 -15.96 55.05
C MET A 3 3.42 -16.39 54.82
N PHE A 4 4.34 -15.46 54.92
CA PHE A 4 5.79 -15.74 54.78
C PHE A 4 6.32 -16.60 55.97
N SER A 5 5.85 -16.34 57.20
CA SER A 5 6.26 -17.18 58.35
C SER A 5 5.79 -18.65 58.20
N LYS A 6 4.66 -18.88 57.54
CA LYS A 6 4.16 -20.23 57.21
C LYS A 6 4.85 -20.89 56.01
N ASN A 7 5.48 -20.10 55.12
CA ASN A 7 6.05 -20.58 53.85
C ASN A 7 7.32 -19.77 53.48
N SER A 8 8.33 -19.80 54.33
CA SER A 8 9.57 -19.01 54.26
C SER A 8 10.41 -19.31 53.01
N LYS A 9 10.18 -20.44 52.34
CA LYS A 9 10.86 -20.82 51.08
C LYS A 9 10.23 -20.18 49.83
N ASN A 10 9.01 -19.62 49.93
CA ASN A 10 8.33 -19.05 48.78
C ASN A 10 8.78 -17.61 48.50
N LEU A 11 9.59 -17.42 47.46
CA LEU A 11 10.16 -16.14 47.07
C LEU A 11 9.11 -15.09 46.64
N ASN A 12 7.89 -15.50 46.21
CA ASN A 12 6.84 -14.54 45.89
C ASN A 12 6.38 -13.78 47.15
N TYR A 13 6.20 -14.45 48.28
CA TYR A 13 5.88 -13.76 49.55
C TYR A 13 7.00 -12.84 50.02
N GLN A 14 8.26 -13.23 49.74
CA GLN A 14 9.39 -12.36 50.03
C GLN A 14 9.39 -11.10 49.15
N ALA A 15 9.01 -11.23 47.86
CA ALA A 15 8.79 -10.10 46.96
C ALA A 15 7.65 -9.19 47.43
N ASP A 16 6.55 -9.75 47.91
CA ASP A 16 5.45 -8.96 48.53
C ASP A 16 5.92 -8.17 49.75
N ILE A 17 6.83 -8.74 50.59
CA ILE A 17 7.42 -8.02 51.73
C ILE A 17 8.29 -6.85 51.24
N VAL A 18 9.09 -7.03 50.19
CA VAL A 18 9.88 -5.96 49.57
C VAL A 18 8.98 -4.82 49.12
N VAL A 19 7.86 -5.13 48.44
CA VAL A 19 6.88 -4.15 48.00
C VAL A 19 6.24 -3.40 49.18
N CYS A 20 5.82 -4.12 50.20
CA CYS A 20 5.22 -3.52 51.40
C CYS A 20 6.20 -2.58 52.15
N GLN A 21 7.48 -2.96 52.24
CA GLN A 21 8.50 -2.14 52.87
C GLN A 21 8.79 -0.87 52.05
N PHE A 22 8.87 -1.02 50.75
CA PHE A 22 9.08 0.12 49.85
C PHE A 22 7.93 1.13 49.97
N LYS A 23 6.65 0.65 49.92
CA LYS A 23 5.48 1.50 50.07
C LYS A 23 5.36 2.19 51.45
N LYS A 24 5.98 1.61 52.47
CA LYS A 24 6.08 2.22 53.83
C LYS A 24 7.25 3.19 53.98
N GLY A 25 8.04 3.47 52.94
CA GLY A 25 9.21 4.33 52.98
C GLY A 25 10.47 3.66 53.56
N ASN A 26 10.43 2.39 53.94
CA ASN A 26 11.57 1.67 54.52
C ASN A 26 12.51 1.13 53.41
N ILE A 27 13.13 2.05 52.66
CA ILE A 27 13.93 1.75 51.45
C ILE A 27 15.11 0.81 51.78
N LYS A 28 15.83 1.05 52.89
CA LYS A 28 16.98 0.23 53.29
C LYS A 28 16.58 -1.23 53.52
N LEU A 29 15.46 -1.46 54.22
CA LEU A 29 14.97 -2.81 54.53
C LEU A 29 14.38 -3.49 53.29
N SER A 30 13.76 -2.72 52.42
CA SER A 30 13.27 -3.19 51.09
C SER A 30 14.43 -3.73 50.25
N ASN A 31 15.52 -2.94 50.11
CA ASN A 31 16.70 -3.33 49.33
C ASN A 31 17.43 -4.53 49.96
N TYR A 32 17.53 -4.60 51.29
CA TYR A 32 18.06 -5.76 51.97
C TYR A 32 17.27 -7.06 51.70
N ASN A 33 15.95 -6.99 51.72
CA ASN A 33 15.12 -8.16 51.37
C ASN A 33 15.18 -8.51 49.89
N LEU A 34 15.31 -7.52 49.00
CA LEU A 34 15.53 -7.75 47.58
C LEU A 34 16.85 -8.49 47.31
N SER A 35 17.94 -8.10 48.00
CA SER A 35 19.23 -8.80 47.88
C SER A 35 19.18 -10.25 48.35
N LYS A 36 18.31 -10.56 49.32
CA LYS A 36 18.06 -11.95 49.72
C LYS A 36 17.32 -12.76 48.63
N ILE A 37 16.41 -12.11 47.87
CA ILE A 37 15.77 -12.75 46.73
C ILE A 37 16.82 -13.04 45.66
N HIS A 38 17.68 -12.07 45.32
CA HIS A 38 18.75 -12.23 44.33
C HIS A 38 19.66 -13.44 44.65
N LYS A 39 20.04 -13.64 45.92
CA LYS A 39 20.87 -14.77 46.35
C LYS A 39 20.17 -16.12 46.26
N LYS A 40 18.84 -16.15 46.29
CA LYS A 40 18.02 -17.37 46.28
C LYS A 40 17.40 -17.68 44.93
N LEU A 41 17.55 -16.81 43.94
CA LEU A 41 17.12 -17.05 42.58
C LEU A 41 17.86 -18.28 42.01
N SER A 42 17.10 -19.18 41.40
CA SER A 42 17.65 -20.40 40.78
C SER A 42 17.94 -20.27 39.30
N GLY A 43 17.63 -19.12 38.69
CA GLY A 43 17.70 -18.95 37.24
C GLY A 43 16.59 -19.70 36.47
N ASN A 44 15.60 -20.30 37.16
CA ASN A 44 14.49 -20.97 36.52
C ASN A 44 13.51 -19.95 35.94
N LYS A 45 13.13 -20.14 34.66
CA LYS A 45 12.29 -19.22 33.90
C LYS A 45 10.95 -18.92 34.58
N SER A 46 10.23 -19.96 35.00
CA SER A 46 8.91 -19.82 35.62
C SER A 46 8.96 -19.14 36.98
N GLN A 47 10.00 -19.45 37.78
CA GLN A 47 10.25 -18.78 39.07
C GLN A 47 10.54 -17.30 38.86
N THR A 48 11.45 -16.96 37.97
CA THR A 48 11.84 -15.59 37.65
C THR A 48 10.65 -14.75 37.22
N ILE A 49 9.83 -15.26 36.27
CA ILE A 49 8.64 -14.55 35.78
C ILE A 49 7.62 -14.31 36.91
N ARG A 50 7.38 -15.30 37.78
CA ARG A 50 6.44 -15.14 38.92
C ARG A 50 6.91 -14.05 39.89
N ILE A 51 8.19 -14.00 40.21
CA ILE A 51 8.74 -13.00 41.10
C ILE A 51 8.71 -11.61 40.46
N ALA A 52 9.12 -11.49 39.20
CA ALA A 52 9.08 -10.22 38.45
C ALA A 52 7.66 -9.67 38.35
N ASN A 53 6.66 -10.55 38.15
CA ASN A 53 5.25 -10.17 38.09
C ASN A 53 4.70 -9.60 39.40
N VAL A 54 5.28 -9.93 40.58
CA VAL A 54 4.92 -9.25 41.83
C VAL A 54 5.30 -7.77 41.76
N PHE A 55 6.49 -7.44 41.29
CA PHE A 55 6.93 -6.06 41.12
C PHE A 55 6.15 -5.35 40.01
N LEU A 56 5.89 -6.02 38.88
CA LEU A 56 5.11 -5.48 37.76
C LEU A 56 3.70 -5.04 38.21
N ARG A 57 2.98 -5.87 38.95
CA ARG A 57 1.64 -5.54 39.49
C ARG A 57 1.63 -4.28 40.36
N HIS A 58 2.76 -3.97 40.99
CA HIS A 58 2.90 -2.78 41.83
C HIS A 58 3.64 -1.63 41.13
N LYS A 59 3.81 -1.68 39.82
CA LYS A 59 4.46 -0.66 38.97
C LYS A 59 5.94 -0.39 39.38
N MET A 60 6.59 -1.36 40.02
CA MET A 60 8.00 -1.31 40.42
C MET A 60 8.88 -1.87 39.29
N TYR A 61 8.81 -1.26 38.11
CA TYR A 61 9.37 -1.80 36.86
C TYR A 61 10.89 -2.01 36.94
N SER A 62 11.63 -1.08 37.53
CA SER A 62 13.10 -1.20 37.72
C SER A 62 13.47 -2.43 38.53
N LYS A 63 12.71 -2.74 39.59
CA LYS A 63 12.98 -3.95 40.40
C LYS A 63 12.63 -5.24 39.65
N ALA A 64 11.61 -5.22 38.81
CA ALA A 64 11.30 -6.35 37.94
C ALA A 64 12.44 -6.59 36.91
N ILE A 65 13.06 -5.53 36.38
CA ILE A 65 14.23 -5.63 35.49
C ILE A 65 15.41 -6.23 36.23
N GLU A 66 15.72 -5.76 37.46
CA GLU A 66 16.77 -6.32 38.27
C GLU A 66 16.63 -7.85 38.49
N ILE A 67 15.40 -8.35 38.70
CA ILE A 67 15.14 -9.79 38.83
C ILE A 67 15.49 -10.55 37.56
N TYR A 68 15.10 -9.99 36.37
CA TYR A 68 15.44 -10.61 35.08
C TYR A 68 16.96 -10.57 34.81
N ASP A 69 17.64 -9.49 35.17
CA ASP A 69 19.10 -9.36 34.99
C ASP A 69 19.87 -10.35 35.86
N VAL A 70 19.49 -10.48 37.14
CA VAL A 70 20.10 -11.47 38.05
C VAL A 70 19.86 -12.89 37.54
N ALA A 71 18.64 -13.22 37.10
CA ALA A 71 18.31 -14.54 36.56
C ALA A 71 19.10 -14.84 35.27
N ASN A 72 19.28 -13.85 34.41
CA ASN A 72 20.05 -14.00 33.17
C ASN A 72 21.57 -14.22 33.45
N ASN A 73 22.09 -13.60 34.51
CA ASN A 73 23.49 -13.83 34.96
C ASN A 73 23.70 -15.24 35.55
N ILE A 74 22.63 -15.83 36.13
CA ILE A 74 22.69 -17.19 36.66
C ILE A 74 22.55 -18.23 35.53
N ASN A 75 21.66 -17.96 34.56
CA ASN A 75 21.43 -18.84 33.42
C ASN A 75 21.27 -18.03 32.13
N ASN A 76 22.36 -17.98 31.35
CA ASN A 76 22.44 -17.23 30.10
C ASN A 76 21.64 -17.85 28.97
N GLU A 77 21.19 -19.09 29.09
CA GLU A 77 20.41 -19.78 28.04
C GLU A 77 18.96 -19.26 27.97
N ILE A 78 18.51 -18.63 29.07
CA ILE A 78 17.13 -18.13 29.15
C ILE A 78 17.06 -16.67 28.71
N ASP A 79 16.38 -16.42 27.63
CA ASP A 79 16.18 -15.05 27.12
C ASP A 79 14.91 -14.42 27.75
N PHE A 80 15.12 -13.33 28.50
CA PHE A 80 14.07 -12.46 29.06
C PHE A 80 13.95 -11.13 28.29
N GLY A 81 14.51 -11.01 27.10
CA GLY A 81 14.58 -9.77 26.33
C GLY A 81 13.21 -9.17 26.05
N LEU A 82 12.20 -9.98 25.73
CA LEU A 82 10.82 -9.48 25.49
C LEU A 82 10.20 -8.89 26.76
N GLN A 83 10.37 -9.55 27.91
CA GLN A 83 9.86 -9.06 29.19
C GLN A 83 10.57 -7.76 29.60
N ARG A 84 11.87 -7.68 29.42
CA ARG A 84 12.63 -6.46 29.68
C ARG A 84 12.23 -5.33 28.74
N ALA A 85 12.06 -5.59 27.46
CA ALA A 85 11.59 -4.61 26.50
C ALA A 85 10.23 -4.01 26.91
N GLN A 86 9.29 -4.84 27.34
CA GLN A 86 8.00 -4.37 27.86
C GLN A 86 8.15 -3.50 29.11
N LEU A 87 9.02 -3.85 30.05
CA LEU A 87 9.25 -3.06 31.26
C LEU A 87 9.92 -1.72 30.95
N TYR A 88 10.87 -1.68 30.01
CA TYR A 88 11.45 -0.42 29.54
C TYR A 88 10.43 0.48 28.85
N SER A 89 9.49 -0.11 28.09
CA SER A 89 8.36 0.65 27.52
C SER A 89 7.51 1.31 28.61
N PHE A 90 7.22 0.62 29.71
CA PHE A 90 6.49 1.21 30.85
C PHE A 90 7.27 2.30 31.60
N LEU A 91 8.59 2.27 31.54
CA LEU A 91 9.47 3.31 32.12
C LEU A 91 9.65 4.51 31.17
N GLY A 92 9.22 4.43 29.91
CA GLY A 92 9.50 5.43 28.89
C GLY A 92 10.97 5.42 28.43
N ASP A 93 11.70 4.32 28.69
CA ASP A 93 13.09 4.15 28.24
C ASP A 93 13.11 3.45 26.87
N ASP A 94 12.76 4.23 25.85
CA ASP A 94 12.65 3.77 24.46
C ASP A 94 13.99 3.21 23.94
N LYS A 95 15.10 3.80 24.36
CA LYS A 95 16.45 3.35 24.00
C LYS A 95 16.68 1.90 24.42
N ASN A 96 16.50 1.60 25.71
CA ASN A 96 16.74 0.27 26.22
C ASN A 96 15.69 -0.73 25.75
N MET A 97 14.45 -0.29 25.55
CA MET A 97 13.39 -1.10 24.92
C MET A 97 13.82 -1.61 23.54
N ILE A 98 14.28 -0.72 22.64
CA ILE A 98 14.73 -1.08 21.28
C ILE A 98 15.93 -2.02 21.35
N ILE A 99 16.92 -1.73 22.19
CA ILE A 99 18.09 -2.58 22.37
C ILE A 99 17.69 -4.00 22.80
N GLN A 100 16.72 -4.14 23.72
CA GLN A 100 16.24 -5.46 24.13
C GLN A 100 15.54 -6.20 22.98
N TYR A 101 14.70 -5.53 22.18
CA TYR A 101 14.10 -6.13 21.00
C TYR A 101 15.14 -6.62 19.99
N LEU A 102 16.18 -5.85 19.72
CA LEU A 102 17.25 -6.26 18.81
C LEU A 102 18.06 -7.44 19.35
N LYS A 103 18.33 -7.48 20.67
CA LYS A 103 18.96 -8.63 21.33
C LYS A 103 18.10 -9.90 21.23
N VAL A 104 16.79 -9.77 21.29
CA VAL A 104 15.88 -10.92 21.09
C VAL A 104 16.03 -11.52 19.69
N VAL A 105 16.15 -10.69 18.65
CA VAL A 105 16.43 -11.16 17.28
C VAL A 105 17.85 -11.69 17.15
N GLU A 106 18.83 -11.09 17.84
CA GLU A 106 20.20 -11.57 17.89
C GLU A 106 20.28 -13.00 18.44
N ASN A 107 19.56 -13.29 19.54
CA ASN A 107 19.53 -14.60 20.19
C ASN A 107 18.64 -15.61 19.44
N ASN A 108 17.53 -15.16 18.86
CA ASN A 108 16.58 -16.02 18.13
C ASN A 108 15.98 -15.29 16.91
N PRO A 109 16.53 -15.53 15.70
CA PRO A 109 16.06 -14.93 14.45
C PRO A 109 14.57 -15.19 14.15
N LEU A 110 14.02 -16.31 14.59
CA LEU A 110 12.62 -16.67 14.36
C LEU A 110 11.63 -15.70 15.03
N LYS A 111 12.06 -14.97 16.04
CA LYS A 111 11.27 -13.93 16.72
C LYS A 111 11.21 -12.60 15.96
N LYS A 112 11.87 -12.49 14.81
CA LYS A 112 11.93 -11.27 13.98
C LYS A 112 10.55 -10.67 13.73
N GLN A 113 9.58 -11.47 13.32
CA GLN A 113 8.22 -10.99 13.01
C GLN A 113 7.50 -10.40 14.23
N PHE A 114 7.65 -11.02 15.40
CA PHE A 114 7.10 -10.49 16.65
C PHE A 114 7.74 -9.13 17.00
N VAL A 115 9.05 -9.01 16.83
CA VAL A 115 9.76 -7.76 17.10
C VAL A 115 9.35 -6.67 16.10
N PHE A 116 9.13 -7.00 14.82
CA PHE A 116 8.56 -6.07 13.84
C PHE A 116 7.23 -5.49 14.32
N SER A 117 6.28 -6.36 14.68
CA SER A 117 4.96 -5.92 15.15
C SER A 117 5.05 -5.06 16.41
N SER A 118 6.00 -5.37 17.31
CA SER A 118 6.20 -4.60 18.54
C SER A 118 6.80 -3.22 18.27
N ILE A 119 7.77 -3.12 17.36
CA ILE A 119 8.36 -1.85 16.93
C ILE A 119 7.33 -1.02 16.14
N GLN A 120 6.53 -1.66 15.27
CA GLN A 120 5.46 -0.97 14.56
C GLN A 120 4.46 -0.34 15.53
N LYS A 121 3.98 -1.12 16.51
CA LYS A 121 3.07 -0.62 17.55
C LYS A 121 3.68 0.54 18.35
N PHE A 122 4.98 0.50 18.64
CA PHE A 122 5.67 1.61 19.29
C PHE A 122 5.70 2.87 18.41
N LEU A 123 5.94 2.73 17.10
CA LEU A 123 5.93 3.84 16.16
C LEU A 123 4.53 4.42 15.95
N ASP A 124 3.49 3.58 15.99
CA ASP A 124 2.09 3.99 15.77
C ASP A 124 1.45 4.65 17.00
N ASN A 125 1.75 4.16 18.21
CA ASN A 125 1.14 4.63 19.46
C ASN A 125 1.45 6.09 19.80
N ASN A 126 2.43 6.70 19.18
CA ASN A 126 2.82 8.09 19.42
C ASN A 126 2.04 9.11 18.55
N GLY A 127 0.92 8.70 17.93
CA GLY A 127 -0.17 9.51 17.36
C GLY A 127 0.17 10.50 16.24
N ILE A 128 1.43 10.75 16.05
CA ILE A 128 2.05 11.51 14.95
C ILE A 128 3.32 10.72 14.68
N LYS A 129 3.65 10.41 13.43
CA LYS A 129 4.94 9.77 13.09
C LYS A 129 6.05 10.47 13.89
N ASN A 130 6.36 9.94 15.04
CA ASN A 130 7.33 10.57 15.94
C ASN A 130 8.70 10.37 15.28
N ILE A 131 9.18 11.44 14.67
CA ILE A 131 10.46 11.47 13.96
C ILE A 131 11.58 11.01 14.89
N GLU A 132 11.50 11.32 16.19
CA GLU A 132 12.47 10.91 17.20
C GLU A 132 12.48 9.40 17.38
N SER A 133 11.29 8.78 17.52
CA SER A 133 11.15 7.32 17.65
C SER A 133 11.67 6.59 16.41
N TYR A 134 11.33 7.09 15.22
CA TYR A 134 11.87 6.56 13.97
C TYR A 134 13.39 6.66 13.90
N ASN A 135 13.95 7.83 14.19
CA ASN A 135 15.38 8.05 14.16
C ASN A 135 16.11 7.18 15.20
N LEU A 136 15.50 6.97 16.37
CA LEU A 136 16.02 6.11 17.40
C LEU A 136 16.08 4.65 16.94
N VAL A 137 14.99 4.12 16.39
CA VAL A 137 14.94 2.75 15.82
C VAL A 137 15.95 2.61 14.68
N LYS A 138 15.96 3.55 13.73
CA LYS A 138 16.92 3.58 12.61
C LYS A 138 18.36 3.54 13.10
N LYS A 139 18.70 4.39 14.07
CA LYS A 139 20.05 4.47 14.65
C LYS A 139 20.54 3.12 15.16
N TYR A 140 19.73 2.44 15.96
CA TYR A 140 20.13 1.16 16.53
C TYR A 140 20.12 0.03 15.49
N LEU A 141 19.18 0.02 14.56
CA LEU A 141 19.21 -0.94 13.46
C LEU A 141 20.46 -0.80 12.60
N VAL A 142 20.86 0.43 12.23
CA VAL A 142 22.11 0.66 11.48
C VAL A 142 23.33 0.15 12.25
N GLN A 143 23.39 0.38 13.56
CA GLN A 143 24.48 -0.14 14.40
C GLN A 143 24.53 -1.67 14.37
N TYR A 144 23.36 -2.34 14.46
CA TYR A 144 23.28 -3.80 14.41
C TYR A 144 23.60 -4.37 13.02
N VAL A 145 23.16 -3.72 11.93
CA VAL A 145 23.54 -4.08 10.56
C VAL A 145 25.06 -4.03 10.38
N ASN A 146 25.71 -2.99 10.90
CA ASN A 146 27.17 -2.85 10.80
C ASN A 146 27.91 -3.88 11.67
N LYS A 147 27.42 -4.13 12.89
CA LYS A 147 28.00 -5.10 13.82
C LYS A 147 27.88 -6.53 13.32
N TYR A 148 26.76 -6.87 12.70
CA TYR A 148 26.41 -8.23 12.24
C TYR A 148 26.25 -8.30 10.73
N SER A 149 27.26 -7.87 9.99
CA SER A 149 27.22 -7.74 8.52
C SER A 149 26.87 -9.01 7.75
N LYS A 150 27.16 -10.19 8.31
CA LYS A 150 26.82 -11.50 7.72
C LYS A 150 25.37 -11.94 7.99
N ARG A 151 24.67 -11.30 8.91
CA ARG A 151 23.30 -11.64 9.28
C ARG A 151 22.31 -10.80 8.49
N THR A 152 21.31 -11.44 7.90
CA THR A 152 20.35 -10.79 7.02
C THR A 152 19.22 -10.10 7.80
N GLU A 153 18.88 -10.60 8.98
CA GLU A 153 17.70 -10.22 9.76
C GLU A 153 17.65 -8.72 10.07
N PHE A 154 18.79 -8.13 10.47
CA PHE A 154 18.86 -6.71 10.81
C PHE A 154 18.76 -5.81 9.57
N SER A 155 19.34 -6.25 8.44
CA SER A 155 19.16 -5.56 7.15
C SER A 155 17.71 -5.62 6.67
N GLU A 156 17.04 -6.76 6.82
CA GLU A 156 15.62 -6.92 6.50
C GLU A 156 14.74 -6.04 7.41
N MET A 157 15.08 -5.92 8.71
CA MET A 157 14.41 -5.00 9.61
C MET A 157 14.58 -3.53 9.19
N LEU A 158 15.76 -3.17 8.71
CA LEU A 158 16.04 -1.81 8.26
C LEU A 158 15.31 -1.50 6.94
N ILE A 159 15.27 -2.45 5.99
CA ILE A 159 14.49 -2.36 4.75
C ILE A 159 13.01 -2.17 5.08
N TRP A 160 12.47 -3.01 5.96
CA TRP A 160 11.08 -2.90 6.42
C TRP A 160 10.79 -1.52 7.02
N LEU A 161 11.66 -1.01 7.91
CA LEU A 161 11.51 0.31 8.52
C LEU A 161 11.46 1.41 7.46
N PHE A 162 12.33 1.36 6.45
CA PHE A 162 12.32 2.31 5.34
C PHE A 162 11.05 2.22 4.49
N MET A 163 10.57 1.01 4.19
CA MET A 163 9.33 0.81 3.44
C MET A 163 8.11 1.38 4.18
N GLN A 164 7.97 1.11 5.50
CA GLN A 164 6.88 1.64 6.32
C GLN A 164 6.88 3.18 6.37
N ASN A 165 8.05 3.79 6.35
CA ASN A 165 8.19 5.25 6.38
C ASN A 165 8.32 5.88 4.98
N GLN A 166 7.96 5.15 3.93
CA GLN A 166 7.97 5.62 2.52
C GLN A 166 9.36 6.12 2.05
N LYS A 167 10.44 5.69 2.69
CA LYS A 167 11.82 5.99 2.29
C LYS A 167 12.30 4.96 1.24
N TYR A 168 11.59 4.90 0.13
CA TYR A 168 11.71 3.84 -0.87
C TYR A 168 13.10 3.73 -1.49
N ASN A 169 13.77 4.86 -1.77
CA ASN A 169 15.14 4.85 -2.27
C ASN A 169 16.11 4.18 -1.29
N LEU A 170 15.97 4.48 0.01
CA LEU A 170 16.81 3.86 1.05
C LEU A 170 16.51 2.38 1.22
N ALA A 171 15.23 1.99 1.15
CA ALA A 171 14.82 0.59 1.21
C ALA A 171 15.45 -0.22 0.06
N LEU A 172 15.32 0.29 -1.17
CA LEU A 172 15.87 -0.36 -2.36
C LEU A 172 17.40 -0.43 -2.31
N SER A 173 18.07 0.68 -1.95
CA SER A 173 19.53 0.71 -1.82
C SER A 173 20.04 -0.29 -0.78
N GLN A 174 19.34 -0.41 0.36
CA GLN A 174 19.69 -1.39 1.40
C GLN A 174 19.45 -2.84 0.93
N ALA A 175 18.39 -3.09 0.15
CA ALA A 175 18.12 -4.41 -0.43
C ALA A 175 19.19 -4.81 -1.44
N ILE A 176 19.57 -3.91 -2.33
CA ILE A 176 20.67 -4.12 -3.29
C ILE A 176 22.00 -4.37 -2.57
N ALA A 177 22.28 -3.58 -1.52
CA ALA A 177 23.49 -3.79 -0.71
C ALA A 177 23.50 -5.14 0.02
N LEU A 178 22.34 -5.59 0.48
CA LEU A 178 22.19 -6.90 1.11
C LEU A 178 22.39 -8.02 0.07
N ASP A 179 21.76 -7.91 -1.09
CA ASP A 179 21.91 -8.88 -2.17
C ASP A 179 23.37 -9.05 -2.59
N ARG A 180 24.10 -7.95 -2.80
CA ARG A 180 25.53 -7.97 -3.12
C ARG A 180 26.39 -8.68 -2.08
N ARG A 181 26.03 -8.56 -0.80
CA ARG A 181 26.77 -9.20 0.32
C ARG A 181 26.49 -10.68 0.48
N THR A 182 25.26 -11.09 0.19
CA THR A 182 24.79 -12.45 0.41
C THR A 182 24.85 -13.32 -0.83
N ASN A 183 25.09 -12.70 -1.99
CA ASN A 183 25.02 -13.32 -3.32
C ASN A 183 23.71 -14.10 -3.49
N ASN A 184 22.61 -13.47 -3.09
CA ASN A 184 21.29 -14.08 -2.93
C ASN A 184 20.51 -14.02 -4.25
N ASP A 185 19.36 -14.62 -4.27
CA ASP A 185 18.47 -14.90 -5.40
C ASP A 185 17.70 -13.70 -6.00
N LEU A 186 18.08 -12.47 -5.67
CA LEU A 186 17.43 -11.22 -6.13
C LEU A 186 15.97 -11.04 -5.66
N LEU A 187 15.36 -12.04 -5.01
CA LEU A 187 13.96 -12.04 -4.60
C LEU A 187 13.57 -10.78 -3.82
N ARG A 188 14.44 -10.33 -2.90
CA ARG A 188 14.15 -9.13 -2.08
C ARG A 188 14.07 -7.86 -2.92
N VAL A 189 15.00 -7.72 -3.87
CA VAL A 189 15.03 -6.56 -4.76
C VAL A 189 13.79 -6.58 -5.67
N TYR A 190 13.45 -7.76 -6.20
CA TYR A 190 12.27 -7.96 -7.03
C TYR A 190 10.97 -7.62 -6.28
N ASN A 191 10.76 -8.17 -5.09
CA ASN A 191 9.55 -7.91 -4.30
C ASN A 191 9.40 -6.41 -3.92
N ILE A 192 10.52 -5.71 -3.67
CA ILE A 192 10.48 -4.27 -3.42
C ILE A 192 10.11 -3.52 -4.70
N ALA A 193 10.72 -3.86 -5.83
CA ALA A 193 10.42 -3.22 -7.11
C ALA A 193 8.94 -3.43 -7.49
N GLU A 194 8.40 -4.63 -7.33
CA GLU A 194 6.99 -4.96 -7.55
C GLU A 194 6.07 -4.15 -6.62
N SER A 195 6.35 -4.12 -5.31
CA SER A 195 5.62 -3.26 -4.37
C SER A 195 5.68 -1.76 -4.72
N LEU A 196 6.76 -1.31 -5.35
CA LEU A 196 6.89 0.07 -5.82
C LEU A 196 6.06 0.34 -7.09
N LEU A 197 5.90 -0.64 -7.96
CA LEU A 197 5.00 -0.56 -9.11
C LEU A 197 3.55 -0.41 -8.65
N ASP A 198 3.11 -1.23 -7.68
CA ASP A 198 1.77 -1.13 -7.09
C ASP A 198 1.51 0.24 -6.47
N LYS A 199 2.55 0.82 -5.84
CA LYS A 199 2.50 2.18 -5.26
C LYS A 199 2.70 3.30 -6.30
N LYS A 200 2.77 2.97 -7.59
CA LYS A 200 3.02 3.91 -8.71
C LYS A 200 4.32 4.71 -8.55
N LYS A 201 5.33 4.14 -7.87
CA LYS A 201 6.67 4.73 -7.72
C LYS A 201 7.62 4.23 -8.82
N PHE A 202 7.18 4.39 -10.07
CA PHE A 202 7.79 3.79 -11.26
C PHE A 202 9.29 4.08 -11.40
N LEU A 203 9.74 5.33 -11.21
CA LEU A 203 11.15 5.68 -11.36
C LEU A 203 12.06 4.94 -10.39
N ILE A 204 11.60 4.72 -9.16
CA ILE A 204 12.38 3.98 -8.15
C ILE A 204 12.34 2.48 -8.45
N ALA A 205 11.17 1.97 -8.88
CA ALA A 205 11.03 0.58 -9.28
C ALA A 205 12.00 0.21 -10.42
N ILE A 206 12.12 1.08 -11.44
CA ILE A 206 13.05 0.89 -12.57
C ILE A 206 14.49 0.68 -12.10
N ILE A 207 14.96 1.39 -11.08
CA ILE A 207 16.32 1.20 -10.53
C ILE A 207 16.53 -0.24 -10.01
N GLY A 208 15.53 -0.78 -9.32
CA GLY A 208 15.59 -2.17 -8.83
C GLY A 208 15.52 -3.19 -9.95
N LEU A 209 14.67 -2.94 -10.94
CA LEU A 209 14.51 -3.80 -12.12
C LEU A 209 15.78 -3.79 -12.99
N ASP A 210 16.40 -2.62 -13.19
CA ASP A 210 17.69 -2.50 -13.89
C ASP A 210 18.77 -3.32 -13.19
N TYR A 211 18.86 -3.23 -11.85
CA TYR A 211 19.81 -4.04 -11.10
C TYR A 211 19.64 -5.56 -11.33
N ILE A 212 18.39 -6.02 -11.45
CA ILE A 212 18.08 -7.44 -11.74
C ILE A 212 18.47 -7.79 -13.19
N ILE A 213 18.14 -6.94 -14.14
CA ILE A 213 18.45 -7.12 -15.56
C ILE A 213 19.96 -7.17 -15.79
N ASP A 214 20.73 -6.33 -15.11
CA ASP A 214 22.19 -6.28 -15.19
C ASP A 214 22.87 -7.57 -14.67
N LYS A 215 22.17 -8.41 -13.89
CA LYS A 215 22.65 -9.74 -13.50
C LYS A 215 22.58 -10.77 -14.64
N GLY A 216 21.87 -10.46 -15.71
CA GLY A 216 21.80 -11.27 -16.92
C GLY A 216 20.69 -12.32 -16.96
N LYS A 217 20.58 -12.96 -18.11
CA LYS A 217 19.49 -13.92 -18.46
C LYS A 217 19.41 -15.16 -17.58
N SER A 218 20.46 -15.49 -16.85
CA SER A 218 20.50 -16.63 -15.93
C SER A 218 19.73 -16.37 -14.62
N SER A 219 19.33 -15.13 -14.38
CA SER A 219 18.52 -14.77 -13.21
C SER A 219 17.07 -15.26 -13.36
N ASN A 220 16.53 -15.85 -12.31
CA ASN A 220 15.14 -16.31 -12.28
C ASN A 220 14.11 -15.17 -12.51
N TYR A 221 14.48 -13.94 -12.21
CA TYR A 221 13.61 -12.75 -12.33
C TYR A 221 13.92 -11.89 -13.55
N TYR A 222 14.76 -12.35 -14.48
CA TYR A 222 15.18 -11.55 -15.65
C TYR A 222 13.98 -11.17 -16.53
N ILE A 223 13.16 -12.14 -16.89
CA ILE A 223 11.99 -11.94 -17.77
C ILE A 223 10.98 -11.02 -17.09
N ASP A 224 10.63 -11.30 -15.85
CA ASP A 224 9.68 -10.51 -15.09
C ASP A 224 10.17 -9.06 -14.87
N ALA A 225 11.48 -8.88 -14.65
CA ALA A 225 12.09 -7.58 -14.54
C ALA A 225 12.02 -6.78 -15.85
N GLN A 226 12.22 -7.43 -17.00
CA GLN A 226 12.05 -6.79 -18.31
C GLN A 226 10.60 -6.35 -18.55
N ILE A 227 9.64 -7.24 -18.27
CA ILE A 227 8.21 -6.98 -18.40
C ILE A 227 7.80 -5.79 -17.52
N ASN A 228 8.16 -5.84 -16.24
CA ASN A 228 7.81 -4.82 -15.25
C ASN A 228 8.50 -3.47 -15.54
N LYS A 229 9.71 -3.50 -16.08
CA LYS A 229 10.41 -2.28 -16.50
C LYS A 229 9.72 -1.60 -17.69
N LEU A 230 9.31 -2.36 -18.71
CA LEU A 230 8.57 -1.82 -19.85
C LEU A 230 7.22 -1.26 -19.43
N TYR A 231 6.51 -1.95 -18.54
CA TYR A 231 5.30 -1.45 -17.90
C TYR A 231 5.55 -0.10 -17.22
N ALA A 232 6.55 0.00 -16.35
CA ALA A 232 6.89 1.25 -15.66
C ALA A 232 7.29 2.38 -16.62
N LEU A 233 8.05 2.07 -17.68
CA LEU A 233 8.46 3.04 -18.69
C LEU A 233 7.27 3.59 -19.47
N THR A 234 6.24 2.81 -19.72
CA THR A 234 5.02 3.25 -20.38
C THR A 234 4.36 4.39 -19.59
N PHE A 235 4.27 4.28 -18.26
CA PHE A 235 3.69 5.35 -17.43
C PHE A 235 4.60 6.58 -17.27
N THR A 236 5.92 6.41 -17.36
CA THR A 236 6.86 7.53 -17.13
C THR A 236 7.15 8.35 -18.38
N ASN A 237 7.12 7.73 -19.56
CA ASN A 237 7.62 8.33 -20.80
C ASN A 237 6.56 8.49 -21.91
N SER A 238 5.29 8.18 -21.64
CA SER A 238 4.20 8.24 -22.63
C SER A 238 3.71 9.65 -22.97
N LYS A 239 4.33 10.69 -22.41
CA LYS A 239 3.85 12.09 -22.51
C LYS A 239 3.99 12.73 -23.89
N ASN A 240 4.83 12.19 -24.77
CA ASN A 240 5.06 12.74 -26.10
C ASN A 240 5.36 11.64 -27.14
N LYS A 241 5.17 11.97 -28.40
CA LYS A 241 5.35 11.04 -29.53
C LYS A 241 6.75 10.38 -29.55
N LEU A 242 7.79 11.15 -29.25
CA LEU A 242 9.17 10.64 -29.22
C LEU A 242 9.36 9.62 -28.09
N GLY A 243 8.75 9.83 -26.93
CA GLY A 243 8.75 8.89 -25.81
C GLY A 243 8.05 7.59 -26.17
N LEU A 244 6.88 7.69 -26.82
CA LEU A 244 6.11 6.51 -27.27
C LEU A 244 6.91 5.67 -28.29
N GLU A 245 7.58 6.30 -29.27
CA GLU A 245 8.42 5.58 -30.23
C GLU A 245 9.61 4.88 -29.55
N LYS A 246 10.24 5.49 -28.55
CA LYS A 246 11.30 4.86 -27.76
C LYS A 246 10.82 3.65 -26.99
N ILE A 247 9.63 3.72 -26.41
CA ILE A 247 9.00 2.60 -25.68
C ILE A 247 8.69 1.46 -26.67
N LYS A 248 8.07 1.79 -27.81
CA LYS A 248 7.76 0.81 -28.87
C LYS A 248 9.01 0.03 -29.30
N LYS A 249 10.12 0.74 -29.57
CA LYS A 249 11.39 0.09 -29.92
C LYS A 249 11.87 -0.86 -28.84
N LYS A 250 11.80 -0.43 -27.57
CA LYS A 250 12.21 -1.29 -26.45
C LYS A 250 11.35 -2.55 -26.34
N TYR A 251 10.03 -2.47 -26.53
CA TYR A 251 9.17 -3.66 -26.57
C TYR A 251 9.62 -4.62 -27.66
N ILE A 252 9.86 -4.11 -28.88
CA ILE A 252 10.30 -4.93 -30.02
C ILE A 252 11.66 -5.58 -29.73
N GLU A 253 12.62 -4.85 -29.19
CA GLU A 253 13.95 -5.37 -28.81
C GLU A 253 13.82 -6.51 -27.79
N VAL A 254 13.06 -6.30 -26.70
CA VAL A 254 12.89 -7.32 -25.66
C VAL A 254 12.13 -8.54 -26.17
N ILE A 255 11.08 -8.34 -26.99
CA ILE A 255 10.34 -9.46 -27.61
C ILE A 255 11.24 -10.24 -28.58
N SER A 256 12.07 -9.55 -29.35
CA SER A 256 13.04 -10.22 -30.24
C SER A 256 14.08 -11.01 -29.47
N GLU A 257 14.53 -10.51 -28.33
CA GLU A 257 15.52 -11.13 -27.47
C GLU A 257 14.99 -12.37 -26.74
N LEU A 258 13.77 -12.30 -26.19
CA LEU A 258 13.17 -13.35 -25.37
C LEU A 258 12.34 -14.35 -26.18
N GLY A 259 11.95 -13.99 -27.39
CA GLY A 259 11.04 -14.75 -28.24
C GLY A 259 9.59 -14.69 -27.76
N LYS A 260 8.68 -15.21 -28.59
CA LYS A 260 7.26 -15.37 -28.26
C LYS A 260 7.02 -16.78 -27.75
N ASN A 261 6.78 -16.91 -26.46
CA ASN A 261 6.58 -18.19 -25.79
C ASN A 261 5.73 -18.00 -24.53
N LYS A 262 5.40 -19.09 -23.84
CA LYS A 262 4.54 -19.05 -22.63
C LYS A 262 5.01 -18.09 -21.53
N ASN A 263 6.32 -17.87 -21.38
CA ASN A 263 6.88 -16.98 -20.34
C ASN A 263 6.84 -15.49 -20.75
N THR A 264 6.56 -15.19 -22.01
CA THR A 264 6.48 -13.81 -22.54
C THR A 264 5.06 -13.38 -22.91
N VAL A 265 4.05 -14.17 -22.54
CA VAL A 265 2.64 -13.87 -22.79
C VAL A 265 2.23 -12.53 -22.19
N ILE A 266 2.60 -12.25 -20.94
CA ILE A 266 2.29 -10.99 -20.26
C ILE A 266 3.04 -9.81 -20.92
N LEU A 267 4.26 -10.03 -21.43
CA LEU A 267 4.96 -9.01 -22.22
C LEU A 267 4.17 -8.66 -23.49
N LEU A 268 3.65 -9.67 -24.19
CA LEU A 268 2.83 -9.46 -25.40
C LEU A 268 1.51 -8.76 -25.06
N SER A 269 0.86 -9.13 -23.96
CA SER A 269 -0.35 -8.47 -23.47
C SER A 269 -0.10 -6.99 -23.15
N ASN A 270 0.98 -6.66 -22.44
CA ASN A 270 1.37 -5.28 -22.16
C ASN A 270 1.72 -4.50 -23.44
N PHE A 271 2.28 -5.16 -24.44
CA PHE A 271 2.59 -4.53 -25.72
C PHE A 271 1.32 -4.26 -26.55
N ALA A 272 0.34 -5.16 -26.49
CA ALA A 272 -0.97 -4.95 -27.08
C ALA A 272 -1.72 -3.79 -26.40
N HIS A 273 -1.71 -3.74 -25.07
CA HIS A 273 -2.22 -2.60 -24.30
C HIS A 273 -1.59 -1.28 -24.76
N PHE A 274 -0.25 -1.28 -24.88
CA PHE A 274 0.48 -0.11 -25.35
C PHE A 274 0.05 0.33 -26.76
N HIS A 275 -0.13 -0.61 -27.69
CA HIS A 275 -0.64 -0.31 -29.02
C HIS A 275 -2.05 0.27 -28.98
N ALA A 276 -2.97 -0.33 -28.20
CA ALA A 276 -4.37 0.10 -28.15
C ALA A 276 -4.54 1.48 -27.49
N PHE A 277 -3.99 1.66 -26.29
CA PHE A 277 -4.32 2.80 -25.44
C PHE A 277 -3.37 3.99 -25.59
N TYR A 278 -2.13 3.78 -26.10
CA TYR A 278 -1.16 4.86 -26.27
C TYR A 278 -0.85 5.20 -27.72
N LEU A 279 -0.91 4.21 -28.62
CA LEU A 279 -0.67 4.44 -30.06
C LEU A 279 -1.95 4.51 -30.88
N ASN A 280 -3.10 4.20 -30.30
CA ASN A 280 -4.41 4.09 -30.97
C ASN A 280 -4.37 3.13 -32.18
N ASP A 281 -3.56 2.07 -32.09
CA ASP A 281 -3.38 1.05 -33.11
C ASP A 281 -4.07 -0.25 -32.69
N LEU A 282 -5.42 -0.24 -32.80
CA LEU A 282 -6.28 -1.35 -32.39
C LEU A 282 -6.04 -2.62 -33.21
N LYS A 283 -5.66 -2.47 -34.47
CA LYS A 283 -5.39 -3.62 -35.36
C LYS A 283 -4.17 -4.41 -34.90
N SER A 284 -3.04 -3.73 -34.66
CA SER A 284 -1.84 -4.38 -34.14
C SER A 284 -2.08 -4.98 -32.76
N ALA A 285 -2.81 -4.28 -31.90
CA ALA A 285 -3.14 -4.76 -30.55
C ALA A 285 -3.93 -6.08 -30.58
N ASN A 286 -4.99 -6.17 -31.42
CA ASN A 286 -5.76 -7.40 -31.59
C ASN A 286 -4.87 -8.54 -32.10
N ASN A 287 -4.08 -8.32 -33.15
CA ASN A 287 -3.21 -9.36 -33.72
C ASN A 287 -2.20 -9.90 -32.70
N ILE A 288 -1.60 -9.01 -31.88
CA ILE A 288 -0.64 -9.41 -30.85
C ILE A 288 -1.30 -10.31 -29.81
N LEU A 289 -2.54 -9.99 -29.36
CA LEU A 289 -3.24 -10.79 -28.36
C LEU A 289 -3.76 -12.11 -28.92
N GLU A 290 -4.27 -12.12 -30.15
CA GLU A 290 -4.68 -13.35 -30.84
C GLU A 290 -3.51 -14.32 -30.94
N GLU A 291 -2.34 -13.82 -31.34
CA GLU A 291 -1.11 -14.63 -31.39
C GLU A 291 -0.69 -15.09 -29.98
N ALA A 292 -0.73 -14.21 -28.98
CA ALA A 292 -0.35 -14.54 -27.61
C ALA A 292 -1.23 -15.64 -27.00
N MET A 293 -2.54 -15.59 -27.23
CA MET A 293 -3.49 -16.58 -26.70
C MET A 293 -3.36 -17.98 -27.35
N LEU A 294 -2.72 -18.07 -28.53
CA LEU A 294 -2.48 -19.32 -29.24
C LEU A 294 -1.12 -19.98 -28.89
N LEU A 295 -0.31 -19.35 -28.06
CA LEU A 295 0.99 -19.90 -27.69
C LEU A 295 0.85 -21.22 -26.91
N PRO A 296 1.67 -22.25 -27.23
CA PRO A 296 1.58 -23.53 -26.58
C PRO A 296 2.03 -23.49 -25.12
N GLY A 297 1.29 -24.16 -24.25
CA GLY A 297 1.64 -24.31 -22.83
C GLY A 297 1.47 -23.05 -21.99
N ILE A 298 0.65 -22.10 -22.44
CA ILE A 298 0.29 -20.90 -21.67
C ILE A 298 -0.40 -21.29 -20.36
N ASP A 299 -0.07 -20.60 -19.29
CA ASP A 299 -0.77 -20.73 -18.01
C ASP A 299 -2.20 -20.20 -18.10
N LEU A 300 -3.13 -20.86 -17.42
CA LEU A 300 -4.55 -20.49 -17.49
C LEU A 300 -4.83 -19.09 -16.95
N LEU A 301 -4.07 -18.63 -15.96
CA LEU A 301 -4.22 -17.29 -15.41
C LEU A 301 -3.71 -16.24 -16.40
N ASP A 302 -2.56 -16.48 -17.05
CA ASP A 302 -2.02 -15.60 -18.09
C ASP A 302 -2.97 -15.52 -19.29
N LEU A 303 -3.56 -16.65 -19.69
CA LEU A 303 -4.59 -16.68 -20.73
C LEU A 303 -5.82 -15.86 -20.34
N ALA A 304 -6.27 -15.94 -19.09
CA ALA A 304 -7.38 -15.15 -18.59
C ALA A 304 -7.06 -13.65 -18.60
N MET A 305 -5.82 -13.27 -18.23
CA MET A 305 -5.36 -11.88 -18.30
C MET A 305 -5.37 -11.36 -19.74
N CYS A 306 -4.88 -12.16 -20.70
CA CYS A 306 -4.95 -11.82 -22.14
C CYS A 306 -6.39 -11.67 -22.63
N LYS A 307 -7.31 -12.57 -22.21
CA LYS A 307 -8.73 -12.48 -22.57
C LYS A 307 -9.40 -11.20 -22.03
N ILE A 308 -9.07 -10.78 -20.81
CA ILE A 308 -9.57 -9.52 -20.25
C ILE A 308 -9.04 -8.34 -21.06
N GLU A 309 -7.74 -8.31 -21.36
CA GLU A 309 -7.15 -7.25 -22.17
C GLU A 309 -7.73 -7.19 -23.57
N TYR A 310 -7.95 -8.34 -24.18
CA TYR A 310 -8.57 -8.44 -25.48
C TYR A 310 -10.01 -7.93 -25.47
N ALA A 311 -10.76 -8.27 -24.43
CA ALA A 311 -12.12 -7.76 -24.24
C ALA A 311 -12.14 -6.23 -24.02
N ASP A 312 -11.16 -5.67 -23.28
CA ASP A 312 -11.01 -4.22 -23.13
C ASP A 312 -10.77 -3.53 -24.49
N ILE A 313 -9.94 -4.12 -25.36
CA ILE A 313 -9.67 -3.61 -26.71
C ILE A 313 -10.89 -3.76 -27.63
N LYS A 314 -11.64 -4.85 -27.49
CA LYS A 314 -12.92 -5.01 -28.22
C LYS A 314 -13.94 -3.95 -27.81
N LEU A 315 -14.04 -3.64 -26.53
CA LEU A 315 -14.91 -2.57 -26.03
C LEU A 315 -14.44 -1.19 -26.53
N LEU A 316 -13.13 -0.95 -26.56
CA LEU A 316 -12.52 0.26 -27.13
C LEU A 316 -12.85 0.42 -28.62
N SER A 317 -12.99 -0.71 -29.35
CA SER A 317 -13.38 -0.75 -30.77
C SER A 317 -14.90 -0.76 -30.98
N ASN A 318 -15.71 -0.53 -29.95
CA ASN A 318 -17.17 -0.62 -29.96
C ASN A 318 -17.73 -2.02 -30.28
N GLN A 319 -16.93 -3.08 -30.12
CA GLN A 319 -17.32 -4.48 -30.32
C GLN A 319 -17.81 -5.07 -28.99
N VAL A 320 -18.95 -4.57 -28.51
CA VAL A 320 -19.47 -4.84 -27.16
C VAL A 320 -19.75 -6.32 -26.93
N TRP A 321 -20.29 -7.02 -27.91
CA TRP A 321 -20.66 -8.44 -27.80
C TRP A 321 -19.43 -9.34 -27.70
N ASP A 322 -18.36 -9.03 -28.42
CA ASP A 322 -17.09 -9.74 -28.31
C ASP A 322 -16.47 -9.52 -26.94
N ALA A 323 -16.50 -8.27 -26.44
CA ALA A 323 -16.02 -7.97 -25.09
C ALA A 323 -16.79 -8.78 -24.02
N LEU A 324 -18.12 -8.81 -24.08
CA LEU A 324 -18.96 -9.60 -23.19
C LEU A 324 -18.62 -11.08 -23.23
N LEU A 325 -18.36 -11.64 -24.42
CA LEU A 325 -18.01 -13.05 -24.59
C LEU A 325 -16.74 -13.40 -23.81
N TYR A 326 -15.66 -12.63 -24.01
CA TYR A 326 -14.38 -12.91 -23.36
C TYR A 326 -14.42 -12.68 -21.86
N TYR A 327 -15.07 -11.62 -21.36
CA TYR A 327 -15.27 -11.44 -19.93
C TYR A 327 -16.09 -12.58 -19.32
N SER A 328 -17.15 -13.06 -20.02
CA SER A 328 -17.98 -14.17 -19.54
C SER A 328 -17.19 -15.47 -19.44
N GLN A 329 -16.28 -15.74 -20.39
CA GLN A 329 -15.40 -16.90 -20.32
C GLN A 329 -14.51 -16.84 -19.06
N VAL A 330 -13.85 -15.70 -18.81
CA VAL A 330 -12.99 -15.53 -17.66
C VAL A 330 -13.77 -15.62 -16.34
N GLU A 331 -14.94 -14.97 -16.25
CA GLU A 331 -15.79 -15.07 -15.06
C GLU A 331 -16.20 -16.52 -14.77
N LYS A 332 -16.57 -17.27 -15.79
CA LYS A 332 -16.97 -18.67 -15.65
C LYS A 332 -15.82 -19.56 -15.20
N ASP A 333 -14.64 -19.39 -15.83
CA ASP A 333 -13.47 -20.25 -15.59
C ASP A 333 -12.80 -19.95 -14.23
N PHE A 334 -12.95 -18.71 -13.71
CA PHE A 334 -12.30 -18.20 -12.51
C PHE A 334 -13.26 -17.62 -11.47
N LYS A 335 -14.43 -18.25 -11.29
CA LYS A 335 -15.57 -17.73 -10.52
C LYS A 335 -15.22 -17.22 -9.12
N GLU A 336 -14.37 -17.92 -8.39
CA GLU A 336 -13.99 -17.57 -6.99
C GLU A 336 -12.60 -16.88 -6.91
N ASN A 337 -12.01 -16.52 -8.04
CA ASN A 337 -10.70 -15.90 -8.11
C ASN A 337 -10.84 -14.39 -8.35
N PRO A 338 -9.92 -13.55 -7.83
CA PRO A 338 -9.91 -12.11 -8.08
C PRO A 338 -10.00 -11.73 -9.57
N ILE A 339 -9.41 -12.51 -10.48
CA ILE A 339 -9.49 -12.25 -11.92
C ILE A 339 -10.92 -12.45 -12.48
N GLY A 340 -11.63 -13.47 -11.98
CA GLY A 340 -13.04 -13.67 -12.31
C GLY A 340 -13.94 -12.57 -11.77
N HIS A 341 -13.67 -12.09 -10.55
CA HIS A 341 -14.36 -10.92 -9.98
C HIS A 341 -14.11 -9.65 -10.82
N LYS A 342 -12.87 -9.46 -11.31
CA LYS A 342 -12.53 -8.37 -12.23
C LYS A 342 -13.31 -8.48 -13.54
N ALA A 343 -13.42 -9.67 -14.12
CA ALA A 343 -14.19 -9.91 -15.33
C ALA A 343 -15.71 -9.65 -15.11
N LYS A 344 -16.24 -10.10 -13.98
CA LYS A 344 -17.64 -9.84 -13.57
C LYS A 344 -17.92 -8.34 -13.44
N PHE A 345 -17.02 -7.59 -12.80
CA PHE A 345 -17.13 -6.14 -12.68
C PHE A 345 -17.16 -5.46 -14.05
N LYS A 346 -16.26 -5.87 -14.97
CA LYS A 346 -16.25 -5.34 -16.34
C LYS A 346 -17.52 -5.65 -17.13
N ARG A 347 -18.14 -6.80 -16.91
CA ARG A 347 -19.47 -7.12 -17.47
C ARG A 347 -20.57 -6.23 -16.89
N ALA A 348 -20.56 -5.99 -15.57
CA ALA A 348 -21.48 -5.05 -14.94
C ALA A 348 -21.32 -3.63 -15.51
N LYS A 349 -20.07 -3.20 -15.77
CA LYS A 349 -19.81 -1.91 -16.46
C LYS A 349 -20.38 -1.86 -17.87
N ILE A 350 -20.32 -2.94 -18.63
CA ILE A 350 -20.95 -2.96 -19.97
C ILE A 350 -22.46 -2.81 -19.84
N ALA A 351 -23.11 -3.50 -18.92
CA ALA A 351 -24.55 -3.35 -18.69
C ALA A 351 -24.92 -1.91 -18.31
N TYR A 352 -24.12 -1.30 -17.42
CA TYR A 352 -24.24 0.12 -17.09
C TYR A 352 -24.14 1.01 -18.34
N TYR A 353 -23.13 0.80 -19.22
CA TYR A 353 -22.98 1.55 -20.47
C TYR A 353 -24.16 1.38 -21.45
N GLN A 354 -24.84 0.24 -21.41
CA GLN A 354 -26.02 -0.06 -22.24
C GLN A 354 -27.32 0.44 -21.61
N GLY A 355 -27.31 0.93 -20.37
CA GLY A 355 -28.50 1.38 -19.65
C GLY A 355 -29.25 0.28 -18.92
N ASP A 356 -28.72 -0.95 -18.85
CA ASP A 356 -29.32 -2.02 -18.04
C ASP A 356 -28.83 -1.88 -16.58
N PHE A 357 -29.30 -0.81 -15.93
CA PHE A 357 -28.87 -0.42 -14.59
C PHE A 357 -29.29 -1.45 -13.54
N SER A 358 -30.47 -2.03 -13.68
CA SER A 358 -30.99 -3.04 -12.74
C SER A 358 -30.11 -4.29 -12.74
N TRP A 359 -29.72 -4.77 -13.92
CA TRP A 359 -28.80 -5.92 -14.00
C TRP A 359 -27.39 -5.56 -13.52
N ALA A 360 -26.90 -4.39 -13.89
CA ALA A 360 -25.60 -3.89 -13.39
C ALA A 360 -25.58 -3.86 -11.87
N GLN A 361 -26.59 -3.27 -11.23
CA GLN A 361 -26.73 -3.17 -9.78
C GLN A 361 -26.72 -4.55 -9.10
N ALA A 362 -27.48 -5.51 -9.63
CA ALA A 362 -27.52 -6.87 -9.10
C ALA A 362 -26.13 -7.56 -9.12
N GLN A 363 -25.33 -7.32 -10.17
CA GLN A 363 -23.95 -7.85 -10.24
C GLN A 363 -23.00 -7.14 -9.28
N LEU A 364 -23.15 -5.81 -9.15
CA LEU A 364 -22.33 -4.99 -8.25
C LEU A 364 -22.58 -5.34 -6.78
N ASP A 365 -23.81 -5.62 -6.38
CA ASP A 365 -24.16 -6.03 -5.02
C ASP A 365 -23.45 -7.32 -4.61
N VAL A 366 -23.31 -8.27 -5.52
CA VAL A 366 -22.52 -9.49 -5.28
C VAL A 366 -21.03 -9.16 -5.11
N LEU A 367 -20.51 -8.21 -5.90
CA LEU A 367 -19.09 -7.84 -5.89
C LEU A 367 -18.67 -7.01 -4.68
N LYS A 368 -19.57 -6.26 -4.05
CA LYS A 368 -19.31 -5.52 -2.80
C LYS A 368 -18.80 -6.45 -1.67
N ALA A 369 -19.22 -7.72 -1.66
CA ALA A 369 -18.76 -8.74 -0.72
C ALA A 369 -17.50 -9.48 -1.18
N SER A 370 -16.86 -9.05 -2.28
CA SER A 370 -15.67 -9.69 -2.86
C SER A 370 -14.48 -9.68 -1.91
N THR A 371 -13.66 -10.73 -1.95
CA THR A 371 -12.38 -10.81 -1.24
C THR A 371 -11.33 -9.83 -1.77
N SER A 372 -11.45 -9.41 -3.02
CA SER A 372 -10.62 -8.35 -3.62
C SER A 372 -11.15 -6.98 -3.21
N LYS A 373 -10.47 -6.33 -2.26
CA LYS A 373 -10.85 -4.99 -1.79
C LYS A 373 -10.93 -3.95 -2.93
N LEU A 374 -10.06 -4.06 -3.92
CA LEU A 374 -10.03 -3.13 -5.05
C LEU A 374 -11.32 -3.25 -5.89
N VAL A 375 -11.67 -4.48 -6.28
CA VAL A 375 -12.90 -4.75 -7.05
C VAL A 375 -14.15 -4.41 -6.23
N ALA A 376 -14.12 -4.66 -4.91
CA ALA A 376 -15.25 -4.31 -4.02
C ALA A 376 -15.45 -2.79 -3.92
N ASN A 377 -14.37 -2.01 -3.84
CA ASN A 377 -14.45 -0.55 -3.82
C ASN A 377 -14.97 0.01 -5.14
N ASP A 378 -14.43 -0.47 -6.29
CA ASP A 378 -14.88 -0.07 -7.62
C ASP A 378 -16.37 -0.43 -7.83
N ALA A 379 -16.80 -1.59 -7.34
CA ALA A 379 -18.19 -2.02 -7.40
C ALA A 379 -19.10 -1.16 -6.50
N MET A 380 -18.62 -0.74 -5.33
CA MET A 380 -19.36 0.14 -4.44
C MET A 380 -19.53 1.53 -5.06
N GLU A 381 -18.46 2.11 -5.63
CA GLU A 381 -18.51 3.41 -6.29
C GLU A 381 -19.53 3.43 -7.43
N LEU A 382 -19.45 2.45 -8.36
CA LEU A 382 -20.41 2.38 -9.47
C LEU A 382 -21.84 2.09 -9.00
N SER A 383 -22.00 1.28 -7.96
CA SER A 383 -23.31 0.98 -7.38
C SER A 383 -23.95 2.22 -6.74
N LEU A 384 -23.18 3.04 -6.02
CA LEU A 384 -23.64 4.30 -5.46
C LEU A 384 -24.02 5.29 -6.56
N LEU A 385 -23.19 5.44 -7.59
CA LEU A 385 -23.51 6.28 -8.74
C LEU A 385 -24.86 5.91 -9.38
N ILE A 386 -25.16 4.61 -9.50
CA ILE A 386 -26.45 4.14 -10.04
C ILE A 386 -27.58 4.41 -9.06
N SER A 387 -27.44 4.00 -7.78
CA SER A 387 -28.54 4.12 -6.80
C SER A 387 -28.93 5.57 -6.52
N ASP A 388 -27.94 6.45 -6.45
CA ASP A 388 -28.18 7.86 -6.09
C ASP A 388 -28.78 8.65 -7.25
N ASN A 389 -28.59 8.21 -8.50
CA ASN A 389 -28.98 8.96 -9.69
C ASN A 389 -30.03 8.29 -10.58
N TYR A 390 -30.36 7.01 -10.38
CA TYR A 390 -31.32 6.29 -11.21
C TYR A 390 -32.66 6.07 -10.52
N ASP A 391 -32.64 5.64 -9.25
CA ASP A 391 -33.86 5.26 -8.51
C ASP A 391 -34.73 6.46 -8.10
N LEU A 392 -34.18 7.67 -8.10
CA LEU A 392 -34.84 8.90 -7.65
C LEU A 392 -35.42 9.74 -8.80
N ASP A 393 -35.10 9.39 -10.04
CA ASP A 393 -35.47 10.17 -11.23
C ASP A 393 -36.85 9.81 -11.80
N THR A 394 -37.51 10.82 -12.36
CA THR A 394 -38.75 10.65 -13.14
C THR A 394 -38.49 10.15 -14.55
N THR A 395 -37.22 10.16 -15.02
CA THR A 395 -36.80 9.74 -16.36
C THR A 395 -35.39 9.16 -16.33
N GLU A 396 -35.19 8.08 -17.09
CA GLU A 396 -33.89 7.40 -17.21
C GLU A 396 -32.90 8.13 -18.15
N LEU A 397 -33.34 9.16 -18.87
CA LEU A 397 -32.56 9.81 -19.93
C LEU A 397 -31.24 10.44 -19.45
N PRO A 398 -31.18 11.16 -18.31
CA PRO A 398 -29.93 11.73 -17.84
C PRO A 398 -28.89 10.66 -17.55
N MET A 399 -29.29 9.64 -16.79
CA MET A 399 -28.38 8.54 -16.39
C MET A 399 -27.93 7.70 -17.59
N LEU A 400 -28.81 7.42 -18.54
CA LEU A 400 -28.45 6.72 -19.78
C LEU A 400 -27.46 7.53 -20.63
N SER A 401 -27.67 8.85 -20.72
CA SER A 401 -26.77 9.75 -21.43
C SER A 401 -25.40 9.83 -20.71
N PHE A 402 -25.41 9.87 -19.38
CA PHE A 402 -24.19 9.87 -18.57
C PHE A 402 -23.39 8.57 -18.79
N ALA A 403 -24.03 7.41 -18.74
CA ALA A 403 -23.39 6.12 -19.01
C ALA A 403 -22.78 6.03 -20.43
N ARG A 404 -23.47 6.61 -21.44
CA ARG A 404 -22.92 6.72 -22.81
C ARG A 404 -21.71 7.66 -22.88
N ALA A 405 -21.72 8.76 -22.15
CA ALA A 405 -20.59 9.67 -22.08
C ALA A 405 -19.38 9.00 -21.39
N ASP A 406 -19.62 8.22 -20.33
CA ASP A 406 -18.58 7.42 -19.67
C ASP A 406 -17.98 6.36 -20.62
N LEU A 407 -18.79 5.72 -21.47
CA LEU A 407 -18.31 4.81 -22.51
C LEU A 407 -17.44 5.54 -23.54
N ALA A 408 -17.90 6.70 -24.02
CA ALA A 408 -17.13 7.53 -24.95
C ALA A 408 -15.78 7.96 -24.33
N PHE A 409 -15.76 8.30 -23.05
CA PHE A 409 -14.53 8.58 -22.32
C PHE A 409 -13.60 7.36 -22.27
N PHE A 410 -14.12 6.19 -21.95
CA PHE A 410 -13.35 4.94 -21.97
C PHE A 410 -12.75 4.66 -23.36
N GLN A 411 -13.49 4.98 -24.42
CA GLN A 411 -13.05 4.84 -25.82
C GLN A 411 -12.10 5.94 -26.30
N ASN A 412 -11.62 6.83 -25.40
CA ASN A 412 -10.81 8.01 -25.70
C ASN A 412 -11.48 8.98 -26.70
N ASN A 413 -12.80 8.90 -26.86
CA ASN A 413 -13.56 9.85 -27.67
C ASN A 413 -14.00 11.05 -26.81
N PHE A 414 -13.00 11.87 -26.45
CA PHE A 414 -13.17 12.95 -25.49
C PHE A 414 -14.19 13.99 -25.95
N ASP A 415 -14.17 14.37 -27.22
CA ASP A 415 -15.08 15.38 -27.76
C ASP A 415 -16.53 14.93 -27.68
N LEU A 416 -16.81 13.68 -28.03
CA LEU A 416 -18.14 13.10 -27.90
C LEU A 416 -18.58 13.03 -26.43
N SER A 417 -17.70 12.57 -25.55
CA SER A 417 -17.98 12.49 -24.12
C SER A 417 -18.34 13.86 -23.54
N LEU A 418 -17.53 14.89 -23.83
CA LEU A 418 -17.79 16.26 -23.38
C LEU A 418 -19.11 16.80 -23.92
N SER A 419 -19.41 16.56 -25.22
CA SER A 419 -20.66 17.05 -25.84
C SER A 419 -21.89 16.43 -25.21
N ILE A 420 -21.84 15.13 -24.85
CA ILE A 420 -22.95 14.45 -24.16
C ILE A 420 -23.12 15.01 -22.74
N TYR A 421 -22.03 15.19 -21.97
CA TYR A 421 -22.11 15.79 -20.65
C TYR A 421 -22.68 17.21 -20.68
N ASP A 422 -22.26 18.04 -21.65
CA ASP A 422 -22.82 19.38 -21.82
C ASP A 422 -24.30 19.35 -22.17
N SER A 423 -24.73 18.39 -22.98
CA SER A 423 -26.14 18.18 -23.30
C SER A 423 -26.98 17.84 -22.06
N ILE A 424 -26.44 17.04 -21.13
CA ILE A 424 -27.14 16.72 -19.86
C ILE A 424 -27.28 18.00 -19.01
N LEU A 425 -26.21 18.74 -18.80
CA LEU A 425 -26.23 19.98 -18.02
C LEU A 425 -27.21 21.03 -18.58
N ASN A 426 -27.32 21.11 -19.91
CA ASN A 426 -28.21 22.06 -20.58
C ASN A 426 -29.69 21.64 -20.55
N ASN A 427 -29.96 20.34 -20.72
CA ASN A 427 -31.34 19.84 -20.82
C ASN A 427 -31.96 19.51 -19.46
N PHE A 428 -31.11 19.22 -18.46
CA PHE A 428 -31.51 18.86 -17.10
C PHE A 428 -30.72 19.72 -16.07
N PRO A 429 -30.94 21.04 -16.04
CA PRO A 429 -30.24 21.92 -15.12
C PRO A 429 -30.58 21.55 -13.67
N SER A 430 -29.58 21.57 -12.81
CA SER A 430 -29.70 21.18 -11.39
C SER A 430 -30.03 19.71 -11.14
N HIS A 431 -29.75 18.84 -12.10
CA HIS A 431 -29.83 17.39 -11.91
C HIS A 431 -28.76 16.93 -10.92
N GLN A 432 -29.03 15.88 -10.15
CA GLN A 432 -28.09 15.33 -9.16
C GLN A 432 -26.75 14.88 -9.77
N LEU A 433 -26.73 14.44 -11.04
CA LEU A 433 -25.50 14.11 -11.78
C LEU A 433 -24.56 15.30 -12.08
N SER A 434 -24.91 16.53 -11.70
CA SER A 434 -24.14 17.69 -12.17
C SER A 434 -22.72 17.72 -11.59
N ASP A 435 -22.52 17.39 -10.34
CA ASP A 435 -21.21 17.31 -9.70
C ASP A 435 -20.37 16.16 -10.27
N GLU A 436 -20.97 14.97 -10.50
CA GLU A 436 -20.30 13.87 -11.18
C GLU A 436 -19.90 14.25 -12.61
N ILE A 437 -20.75 14.97 -13.35
CA ILE A 437 -20.42 15.46 -14.68
C ILE A 437 -19.21 16.40 -14.64
N TYR A 438 -19.19 17.37 -13.73
CA TYR A 438 -18.03 18.25 -13.59
C TYR A 438 -16.78 17.48 -13.21
N TYR A 439 -16.90 16.48 -12.35
CA TYR A 439 -15.78 15.63 -11.97
C TYR A 439 -15.26 14.81 -13.16
N ARG A 440 -16.14 14.15 -13.94
CA ARG A 440 -15.76 13.43 -15.17
C ARG A 440 -15.12 14.37 -16.21
N LYS A 441 -15.71 15.54 -16.45
CA LYS A 441 -15.13 16.55 -17.35
C LYS A 441 -13.73 17.00 -16.90
N SER A 442 -13.51 17.17 -15.60
CA SER A 442 -12.18 17.50 -15.07
C SER A 442 -11.13 16.43 -15.45
N HIS A 443 -11.50 15.15 -15.35
CA HIS A 443 -10.64 14.03 -15.73
C HIS A 443 -10.37 13.97 -17.23
N ILE A 444 -11.37 14.27 -18.08
CA ILE A 444 -11.19 14.37 -19.52
C ILE A 444 -10.19 15.48 -19.86
N PHE A 445 -10.41 16.70 -19.34
CA PHE A 445 -9.50 17.82 -19.58
C PHE A 445 -8.08 17.56 -19.07
N LYS A 446 -7.95 16.87 -17.95
CA LYS A 446 -6.66 16.41 -17.42
C LYS A 446 -5.96 15.43 -18.38
N SER A 447 -6.71 14.51 -18.99
CA SER A 447 -6.23 13.56 -19.99
C SER A 447 -5.79 14.26 -21.29
N MET A 448 -6.52 15.30 -21.68
CA MET A 448 -6.18 16.20 -22.82
C MET A 448 -5.04 17.18 -22.49
N ASN A 449 -4.50 17.15 -21.26
CA ASN A 449 -3.50 18.11 -20.75
C ASN A 449 -3.99 19.58 -20.73
N GLN A 450 -5.28 19.82 -20.66
CA GLN A 450 -5.93 21.12 -20.53
C GLN A 450 -6.17 21.42 -19.04
N LEU A 451 -5.11 21.79 -18.33
CA LEU A 451 -5.15 21.90 -16.86
C LEU A 451 -6.07 23.02 -16.37
N ASP A 452 -6.12 24.16 -17.07
CA ASP A 452 -6.98 25.29 -16.69
C ASP A 452 -8.47 24.92 -16.76
N SER A 453 -8.87 24.20 -17.81
CA SER A 453 -10.23 23.67 -17.93
C SER A 453 -10.54 22.66 -16.84
N SER A 454 -9.59 21.75 -16.53
CA SER A 454 -9.73 20.77 -15.44
C SER A 454 -9.92 21.47 -14.10
N ILE A 455 -9.12 22.50 -13.80
CA ILE A 455 -9.24 23.32 -12.58
C ILE A 455 -10.61 23.99 -12.52
N SER A 456 -11.09 24.59 -13.62
CA SER A 456 -12.41 25.23 -13.67
C SER A 456 -13.53 24.26 -13.32
N MET A 457 -13.49 23.03 -13.83
CA MET A 457 -14.50 22.01 -13.51
C MET A 457 -14.48 21.62 -12.02
N LEU A 458 -13.29 21.41 -11.47
CA LEU A 458 -13.15 21.10 -10.02
C LEU A 458 -13.60 22.27 -9.14
N MET A 459 -13.34 23.51 -9.56
CA MET A 459 -13.81 24.71 -8.84
C MET A 459 -15.33 24.84 -8.85
N ASN A 460 -16.01 24.44 -9.94
CA ASN A 460 -17.47 24.42 -9.98
C ASN A 460 -18.04 23.48 -8.90
N ILE A 461 -17.44 22.30 -8.70
CA ILE A 461 -17.85 21.38 -7.63
C ILE A 461 -17.70 22.04 -6.26
N ILE A 462 -16.54 22.65 -6.00
CA ILE A 462 -16.22 23.23 -4.69
C ILE A 462 -17.10 24.46 -4.35
N ASN A 463 -17.55 25.21 -5.35
CA ASN A 463 -18.29 26.46 -5.15
C ASN A 463 -19.81 26.26 -5.19
N GLU A 464 -20.33 25.30 -5.95
CA GLU A 464 -21.75 25.14 -6.21
C GLU A 464 -22.36 23.90 -5.56
N TYR A 465 -21.52 22.91 -5.19
CA TYR A 465 -21.94 21.59 -4.68
C TYR A 465 -21.27 21.25 -3.34
N ASP A 466 -21.21 22.21 -2.41
CA ASP A 466 -20.47 22.12 -1.15
C ASP A 466 -21.03 21.10 -0.13
N TYR A 467 -22.16 20.47 -0.43
CA TYR A 467 -22.79 19.42 0.38
C TYR A 467 -22.63 18.01 -0.21
N GLU A 468 -22.05 17.90 -1.42
CA GLU A 468 -21.96 16.63 -2.13
C GLU A 468 -20.71 15.82 -1.76
N ILE A 469 -20.77 14.52 -2.05
CA ILE A 469 -19.75 13.54 -1.65
C ILE A 469 -18.40 13.82 -2.32
N LEU A 470 -18.40 14.39 -3.54
CA LEU A 470 -17.20 14.57 -4.37
C LEU A 470 -16.33 15.80 -4.00
N ILE A 471 -16.68 16.55 -2.96
CA ILE A 471 -15.96 17.79 -2.63
C ILE A 471 -14.51 17.53 -2.15
N ASP A 472 -14.29 16.50 -1.33
CA ASP A 472 -12.94 16.17 -0.86
C ASP A 472 -12.09 15.53 -1.97
N ASP A 473 -12.70 14.78 -2.90
CA ASP A 473 -12.07 14.30 -4.13
C ASP A 473 -11.64 15.46 -5.03
N ALA A 474 -12.54 16.44 -5.26
CA ALA A 474 -12.25 17.62 -6.05
C ALA A 474 -11.14 18.47 -5.45
N LEU A 475 -11.17 18.73 -4.14
CA LEU A 475 -10.12 19.43 -3.42
C LEU A 475 -8.77 18.71 -3.52
N PHE A 476 -8.78 17.39 -3.42
CA PHE A 476 -7.56 16.59 -3.47
C PHE A 476 -6.94 16.57 -4.87
N ASP A 477 -7.75 16.41 -5.92
CA ASP A 477 -7.28 16.48 -7.30
C ASP A 477 -6.76 17.89 -7.64
N LEU A 478 -7.43 18.93 -7.17
CA LEU A 478 -7.00 20.32 -7.34
C LEU A 478 -5.65 20.58 -6.66
N ALA A 479 -5.50 20.13 -5.40
CA ALA A 479 -4.22 20.21 -4.69
C ALA A 479 -3.09 19.50 -5.44
N LYS A 480 -3.36 18.31 -6.02
CA LYS A 480 -2.40 17.56 -6.82
C LYS A 480 -2.03 18.26 -8.14
N ILE A 481 -2.98 18.89 -8.81
CA ILE A 481 -2.70 19.65 -10.04
C ILE A 481 -1.74 20.80 -9.72
N TYR A 482 -2.02 21.57 -8.68
CA TYR A 482 -1.14 22.68 -8.29
C TYR A 482 0.24 22.21 -7.81
N ASP A 483 0.29 21.12 -7.04
CA ASP A 483 1.55 20.60 -6.48
C ASP A 483 2.44 19.98 -7.55
N PHE A 484 1.93 19.05 -8.36
CA PHE A 484 2.75 18.19 -9.22
C PHE A 484 2.78 18.61 -10.69
N ARG A 485 1.81 19.39 -11.13
CA ARG A 485 1.73 19.78 -12.53
C ARG A 485 2.11 21.25 -12.76
N LEU A 486 1.66 22.14 -11.87
CA LEU A 486 1.89 23.57 -11.96
C LEU A 486 3.00 24.03 -11.02
N SER A 487 3.45 23.21 -10.09
CA SER A 487 4.47 23.55 -9.08
C SER A 487 4.13 24.82 -8.27
N ASN A 488 2.84 25.11 -8.11
CA ASN A 488 2.35 26.22 -7.31
C ASN A 488 2.11 25.75 -5.88
N ILE A 489 3.16 25.83 -5.07
CA ILE A 489 3.18 25.33 -3.69
C ILE A 489 2.14 26.05 -2.81
N SER A 490 1.94 27.35 -3.01
CA SER A 490 1.00 28.16 -2.21
C SER A 490 -0.44 27.67 -2.37
N GLU A 491 -0.91 27.53 -3.62
CA GLU A 491 -2.26 27.02 -3.88
C GLU A 491 -2.41 25.56 -3.47
N ALA A 492 -1.42 24.71 -3.72
CA ALA A 492 -1.44 23.32 -3.29
C ALA A 492 -1.64 23.21 -1.77
N MET A 493 -0.90 23.99 -0.99
CA MET A 493 -1.01 24.02 0.48
C MET A 493 -2.40 24.45 0.93
N LYS A 494 -2.98 25.46 0.31
CA LYS A 494 -4.34 25.95 0.63
C LYS A 494 -5.39 24.83 0.51
N TYR A 495 -5.36 24.04 -0.57
CA TYR A 495 -6.32 22.97 -0.78
C TYR A 495 -6.04 21.76 0.11
N TYR A 496 -4.77 21.39 0.35
CA TYR A 496 -4.44 20.37 1.36
C TYR A 496 -4.90 20.77 2.76
N GLU A 497 -4.72 22.05 3.15
CA GLU A 497 -5.16 22.55 4.45
C GLU A 497 -6.68 22.51 4.58
N LYS A 498 -7.42 22.86 3.52
CA LYS A 498 -8.89 22.80 3.51
C LYS A 498 -9.38 21.37 3.78
N ILE A 499 -8.79 20.36 3.14
CA ILE A 499 -9.13 18.95 3.42
C ILE A 499 -8.84 18.58 4.88
N ILE A 500 -7.69 18.99 5.42
CA ILE A 500 -7.28 18.68 6.80
C ILE A 500 -8.25 19.25 7.83
N LEU A 501 -8.75 20.46 7.60
CA LEU A 501 -9.57 21.21 8.56
C LEU A 501 -11.07 20.91 8.39
N GLU A 502 -11.57 20.90 7.17
CA GLU A 502 -13.00 20.79 6.88
C GLU A 502 -13.45 19.34 6.66
N PHE A 503 -12.55 18.45 6.18
CA PHE A 503 -12.85 17.05 5.89
C PHE A 503 -11.91 16.07 6.64
N PRO A 504 -11.85 16.13 7.99
CA PRO A 504 -10.92 15.31 8.77
C PRO A 504 -11.18 13.80 8.66
N GLY A 505 -12.40 13.40 8.25
CA GLY A 505 -12.82 12.02 7.98
C GLY A 505 -12.50 11.51 6.57
N SER A 506 -12.05 12.38 5.66
CA SER A 506 -11.67 12.02 4.30
C SER A 506 -10.56 10.98 4.29
N ILE A 507 -10.63 10.06 3.33
CA ILE A 507 -9.57 9.07 3.08
C ILE A 507 -8.23 9.74 2.72
N TYR A 508 -8.28 10.97 2.17
CA TYR A 508 -7.11 11.76 1.78
C TYR A 508 -6.49 12.56 2.94
N ALA A 509 -7.18 12.73 4.06
CA ALA A 509 -6.75 13.61 5.15
C ALA A 509 -5.33 13.26 5.69
N SER A 510 -4.97 11.98 5.74
CA SER A 510 -3.65 11.53 6.18
C SER A 510 -2.55 11.89 5.16
N GLU A 511 -2.81 11.71 3.86
CA GLU A 511 -1.88 12.06 2.79
C GLU A 511 -1.70 13.57 2.72
N CYS A 512 -2.79 14.34 2.82
CA CYS A 512 -2.78 15.79 2.83
C CYS A 512 -1.97 16.36 3.98
N ARG A 513 -2.12 15.84 5.22
CA ARG A 513 -1.30 16.26 6.39
C ARG A 513 0.19 16.05 6.15
N ASN A 514 0.56 14.90 5.58
CA ASN A 514 1.97 14.59 5.30
C ASN A 514 2.52 15.53 4.23
N ARG A 515 1.75 15.77 3.16
CA ARG A 515 2.19 16.61 2.04
C ARG A 515 2.25 18.10 2.42
N TYR A 516 1.23 18.59 3.13
CA TYR A 516 1.19 19.95 3.66
C TYR A 516 2.41 20.27 4.53
N ARG A 517 2.75 19.38 5.49
CA ARG A 517 3.93 19.54 6.33
C ARG A 517 5.22 19.56 5.52
N PHE A 518 5.33 18.70 4.53
CA PHE A 518 6.48 18.68 3.63
C PHE A 518 6.62 20.01 2.88
N LEU A 519 5.54 20.52 2.30
CA LEU A 519 5.53 21.77 1.53
C LEU A 519 5.79 23.00 2.41
N ARG A 520 5.31 22.98 3.66
CA ARG A 520 5.55 24.04 4.66
C ARG A 520 7.02 24.10 5.08
N GLY A 521 7.82 23.11 4.77
CA GLY A 521 9.22 23.06 5.17
C GLY A 521 9.42 22.59 6.61
N ASP A 522 8.39 21.99 7.22
CA ASP A 522 8.58 21.28 8.48
C ASP A 522 9.70 20.27 8.25
N LYS A 523 10.70 20.27 9.12
CA LYS A 523 11.83 19.34 9.05
C LYS A 523 11.33 17.91 9.22
N ILE A 524 10.62 17.41 8.21
CA ILE A 524 10.50 15.98 7.95
C ILE A 524 11.89 15.62 7.45
N GLN A 525 12.82 15.35 8.40
CA GLN A 525 14.18 14.97 8.03
C GLN A 525 14.06 13.76 7.11
N ASN A 526 14.42 13.98 5.85
CA ASN A 526 14.49 12.98 4.78
C ASN A 526 15.43 11.83 5.13
#